data_708e58a75daf63458d8460dddd3cce3a
#
_entry.id   708e58a75daf63458d8460dddd3cce3a
#
_cell.length_a   1.000
_cell.length_b   1.000
_cell.length_c   1.000
_cell.angle_alpha   90.00
_cell.angle_beta   90.00
_cell.angle_gamma   90.00
#
_symmetry.space_group_name_H-M   'P 1'
#
loop_
_entity.id
_entity.type
_entity.pdbx_description
1 polymer ?
#
loop_
_entity_poly.entity_id
_entity_poly.type
_entity_poly.pdbx_seq_one_letter_code
_entity_poly.pdbx_strand_id
1 'polypeptide(L)'
;MYFGDNMSMARIVCVVLMAATLAIPDWVDAQPEPSADAPRTAWGTPSFEGTWQLATMTPLERPEGYEDRPTITGADAEAFLKQLQTAFRQGLDAALSADVEFGDGGATESIVDDPLLDERTSLVVSPSTGRIPFTPIGRERRSLPSRRMQEVPDGPEDRAMDERCMMGGSLPLRRSPFPAVFFQTPDHLVIHHEFVNGTIIIPIDDRPQIPSTIQQWTGASRGSWDGDTLVIESSNFDPRATFQGSGAALRLVQRLTRIDHDTLHYAFTVYDEVSFTAPWSVEFPLTNTEEPTYEFACHEGNRSMPLLLSGARATEEKAEFVGAFNLESFERMDDGDGSAPTVTDGMLSY
;
A
#
# COMPACT_ATOMS: atom_id res chain seq x y z
N MET A 1 -4.73 26.40 77.85
CA MET A 1 -5.43 27.39 77.01
C MET A 1 -4.61 27.65 75.76
N TYR A 2 -5.05 27.27 74.66
CA TYR A 2 -5.01 27.70 73.26
C TYR A 2 -5.10 26.51 72.35
N PHE A 3 -6.26 26.37 71.75
CA PHE A 3 -6.56 25.50 70.64
C PHE A 3 -6.00 26.15 69.37
N GLY A 4 -5.35 25.38 68.53
CA GLY A 4 -4.90 25.78 67.20
C GLY A 4 -5.40 24.76 66.17
N ASP A 5 -6.39 25.16 65.39
CA ASP A 5 -6.99 24.42 64.31
C ASP A 5 -6.00 24.21 63.16
N ASN A 6 -5.76 22.95 62.81
CA ASN A 6 -5.08 22.56 61.58
C ASN A 6 -6.14 22.17 60.51
N MET A 7 -6.52 23.12 59.68
CA MET A 7 -7.26 22.82 58.44
C MET A 7 -6.32 22.25 57.37
N SER A 8 -6.46 20.97 57.15
CA SER A 8 -5.82 20.26 56.03
C SER A 8 -6.50 20.64 54.73
N MET A 9 -5.81 21.42 53.87
CA MET A 9 -6.23 21.65 52.48
C MET A 9 -5.96 20.39 51.64
N ALA A 10 -7.01 19.60 51.42
CA ALA A 10 -6.99 18.56 50.39
C ALA A 10 -7.00 19.24 49.00
N ARG A 11 -5.84 19.23 48.33
CA ARG A 11 -5.74 19.62 46.91
C ARG A 11 -6.36 18.51 46.06
N ILE A 12 -7.57 18.77 45.57
CA ILE A 12 -8.19 17.95 44.52
C ILE A 12 -7.44 18.27 43.23
N VAL A 13 -6.60 17.34 42.78
CA VAL A 13 -6.01 17.34 41.44
C VAL A 13 -7.06 16.78 40.51
N CYS A 14 -7.80 17.64 39.80
CA CYS A 14 -8.61 17.23 38.65
C CYS A 14 -7.67 16.87 37.50
N VAL A 15 -7.45 15.59 37.30
CA VAL A 15 -6.85 15.08 36.05
C VAL A 15 -7.93 15.17 34.97
N VAL A 16 -7.86 16.18 34.13
CA VAL A 16 -8.67 16.26 32.90
C VAL A 16 -8.06 15.28 31.90
N LEU A 17 -8.64 14.11 31.81
CA LEU A 17 -8.42 13.20 30.70
C LEU A 17 -9.01 13.88 29.45
N MET A 18 -8.18 14.54 28.65
CA MET A 18 -8.52 14.86 27.25
C MET A 18 -8.57 13.55 26.49
N ALA A 19 -9.76 12.97 26.37
CA ALA A 19 -10.03 12.00 25.33
C ALA A 19 -9.94 12.77 24.00
N ALA A 20 -8.85 12.60 23.27
CA ALA A 20 -8.76 13.01 21.88
C ALA A 20 -9.76 12.14 21.10
N THR A 21 -10.96 12.65 20.90
CA THR A 21 -11.89 12.09 19.92
C THR A 21 -11.22 12.28 18.56
N LEU A 22 -10.62 11.20 18.05
CA LEU A 22 -10.17 11.13 16.67
C LEU A 22 -11.41 11.38 15.81
N ALA A 23 -11.42 12.49 15.07
CA ALA A 23 -12.45 12.75 14.09
C ALA A 23 -12.37 11.63 13.07
N ILE A 24 -13.37 10.75 13.06
CA ILE A 24 -13.54 9.75 12.01
C ILE A 24 -13.90 10.55 10.75
N PRO A 25 -13.18 10.39 9.63
CA PRO A 25 -13.50 11.13 8.41
C PRO A 25 -14.94 10.81 7.95
N ASP A 26 -15.67 11.81 7.47
CA ASP A 26 -17.08 11.71 7.05
C ASP A 26 -17.37 10.60 6.01
N TRP A 27 -16.36 10.15 5.24
CA TRP A 27 -16.51 9.08 4.25
C TRP A 27 -16.62 7.67 4.88
N VAL A 28 -16.24 7.49 6.15
CA VAL A 28 -16.35 6.21 6.87
C VAL A 28 -17.82 5.78 7.05
N ASP A 29 -18.73 6.76 7.07
CA ASP A 29 -20.18 6.50 7.23
C ASP A 29 -20.86 5.99 5.95
N ALA A 30 -20.15 6.00 4.80
CA ALA A 30 -20.69 5.58 3.50
C ALA A 30 -20.23 4.17 3.07
N GLN A 31 -19.77 3.34 4.00
CA GLN A 31 -19.35 1.97 3.66
C GLN A 31 -20.54 1.12 3.22
N PRO A 32 -20.37 0.22 2.23
CA PRO A 32 -21.43 -0.63 1.78
C PRO A 32 -21.88 -1.58 2.90
N GLU A 33 -23.19 -1.75 3.02
CA GLU A 33 -23.80 -2.63 4.02
C GLU A 33 -23.63 -4.11 3.63
N PRO A 34 -23.30 -5.00 4.59
CA PRO A 34 -23.30 -6.43 4.36
C PRO A 34 -24.65 -6.96 3.89
N SER A 35 -24.64 -7.90 2.97
CA SER A 35 -25.85 -8.63 2.61
C SER A 35 -26.32 -9.54 3.76
N ALA A 36 -27.61 -9.85 3.81
CA ALA A 36 -28.15 -10.77 4.82
C ALA A 36 -27.53 -12.18 4.73
N ASP A 37 -27.02 -12.55 3.56
CA ASP A 37 -26.42 -13.86 3.27
C ASP A 37 -24.89 -13.84 3.35
N ALA A 38 -24.27 -12.75 3.84
CA ALA A 38 -22.83 -12.66 4.01
C ALA A 38 -22.33 -13.79 4.93
N PRO A 39 -21.29 -14.55 4.51
CA PRO A 39 -20.78 -15.68 5.29
C PRO A 39 -20.34 -15.28 6.70
N ARG A 40 -20.69 -16.15 7.66
CA ARG A 40 -20.30 -15.98 9.07
C ARG A 40 -19.53 -17.19 9.58
N THR A 41 -18.64 -16.94 10.49
CA THR A 41 -17.90 -17.98 11.21
C THR A 41 -18.80 -18.76 12.19
N ALA A 42 -18.35 -19.90 12.67
CA ALA A 42 -19.06 -20.69 13.67
C ALA A 42 -19.25 -19.95 15.02
N TRP A 43 -18.45 -18.92 15.29
CA TRP A 43 -18.54 -18.07 16.49
C TRP A 43 -19.28 -16.75 16.25
N GLY A 44 -19.90 -16.58 15.05
CA GLY A 44 -20.90 -15.54 14.78
C GLY A 44 -20.38 -14.24 14.17
N THR A 45 -19.05 -14.01 14.06
CA THR A 45 -18.50 -12.85 13.35
C THR A 45 -18.54 -13.07 11.83
N PRO A 46 -18.48 -12.00 11.00
CA PRO A 46 -18.28 -12.17 9.57
C PRO A 46 -17.05 -13.03 9.26
N SER A 47 -17.15 -13.89 8.26
CA SER A 47 -16.04 -14.74 7.83
C SER A 47 -15.26 -14.04 6.73
N PHE A 48 -13.95 -13.88 6.95
CA PHE A 48 -13.01 -13.37 5.95
C PHE A 48 -12.19 -14.49 5.31
N GLU A 49 -12.41 -15.75 5.73
CA GLU A 49 -11.67 -16.89 5.17
C GLU A 49 -11.85 -16.96 3.65
N GLY A 50 -10.75 -17.31 2.96
CA GLY A 50 -10.74 -17.46 1.51
C GLY A 50 -9.49 -16.91 0.87
N THR A 51 -9.43 -17.01 -0.45
CA THR A 51 -8.40 -16.43 -1.30
C THR A 51 -8.97 -15.19 -1.98
N TRP A 52 -8.24 -14.08 -1.88
CA TRP A 52 -8.73 -12.77 -2.29
C TRP A 52 -7.75 -12.07 -3.21
N GLN A 53 -8.27 -11.45 -4.27
CA GLN A 53 -7.50 -10.57 -5.15
C GLN A 53 -8.22 -9.25 -5.41
N LEU A 54 -7.47 -8.27 -5.88
CA LEU A 54 -7.98 -6.99 -6.34
C LEU A 54 -7.98 -6.97 -7.87
N ALA A 55 -9.14 -6.98 -8.46
CA ALA A 55 -9.34 -6.96 -9.91
C ALA A 55 -9.80 -5.57 -10.38
N THR A 56 -8.86 -4.65 -10.63
CA THR A 56 -9.17 -3.34 -11.22
C THR A 56 -7.97 -2.68 -11.87
N MET A 57 -8.21 -2.01 -12.99
CA MET A 57 -7.26 -1.09 -13.63
C MET A 57 -7.33 0.33 -13.06
N THR A 58 -8.27 0.63 -12.17
CA THR A 58 -8.38 1.95 -11.55
C THR A 58 -7.05 2.34 -10.90
N PRO A 59 -6.43 3.49 -11.28
CA PRO A 59 -5.16 3.90 -10.72
C PRO A 59 -5.29 4.33 -9.25
N LEU A 60 -4.19 4.23 -8.48
CA LEU A 60 -4.18 4.69 -7.09
C LEU A 60 -4.54 6.17 -7.01
N GLU A 61 -3.86 7.00 -7.76
CA GLU A 61 -4.10 8.45 -7.83
C GLU A 61 -4.79 8.82 -9.14
N ARG A 62 -5.60 9.86 -9.11
CA ARG A 62 -6.26 10.40 -10.29
C ARG A 62 -5.23 10.98 -11.26
N PRO A 63 -5.18 10.51 -12.51
CA PRO A 63 -4.25 11.04 -13.50
C PRO A 63 -4.50 12.51 -13.83
N GLU A 64 -3.50 13.18 -14.39
CA GLU A 64 -3.64 14.52 -14.96
C GLU A 64 -4.67 14.54 -16.08
N GLY A 65 -5.41 15.65 -16.16
CA GLY A 65 -6.53 15.81 -17.11
C GLY A 65 -7.86 15.22 -16.63
N TYR A 66 -7.89 14.60 -15.42
CA TYR A 66 -9.11 14.07 -14.82
C TYR A 66 -9.46 14.74 -13.48
N GLU A 67 -8.89 15.90 -13.16
CA GLU A 67 -9.00 16.58 -11.86
C GLU A 67 -10.46 16.77 -11.44
N ASP A 68 -11.33 17.20 -12.35
CA ASP A 68 -12.75 17.44 -12.11
C ASP A 68 -13.65 16.27 -12.51
N ARG A 69 -13.06 15.09 -12.76
CA ARG A 69 -13.76 13.90 -13.24
C ARG A 69 -13.52 12.71 -12.30
N PRO A 70 -14.10 12.70 -11.10
CA PRO A 70 -13.93 11.60 -10.14
C PRO A 70 -14.46 10.27 -10.66
N THR A 71 -15.52 10.32 -11.47
CA THR A 71 -16.10 9.21 -12.20
C THR A 71 -16.28 9.56 -13.66
N ILE A 72 -16.21 8.56 -14.52
CA ILE A 72 -16.45 8.64 -15.96
C ILE A 72 -17.32 7.46 -16.37
N THR A 73 -18.11 7.62 -17.44
CA THR A 73 -19.06 6.58 -17.88
C THR A 73 -19.02 6.41 -19.38
N GLY A 74 -19.54 5.28 -19.88
CA GLY A 74 -19.73 5.00 -21.29
C GLY A 74 -18.42 5.09 -22.10
N ALA A 75 -18.44 5.76 -23.23
CA ALA A 75 -17.30 5.84 -24.15
C ALA A 75 -16.05 6.49 -23.53
N ASP A 76 -16.22 7.40 -22.57
CA ASP A 76 -15.10 8.02 -21.85
C ASP A 76 -14.41 7.01 -20.93
N ALA A 77 -15.19 6.15 -20.24
CA ALA A 77 -14.64 5.09 -19.38
C ALA A 77 -13.90 4.03 -20.21
N GLU A 78 -14.47 3.63 -21.36
CA GLU A 78 -13.82 2.70 -22.29
C GLU A 78 -12.50 3.27 -22.84
N ALA A 79 -12.49 4.55 -23.22
CA ALA A 79 -11.29 5.21 -23.72
C ALA A 79 -10.20 5.30 -22.62
N PHE A 80 -10.58 5.64 -21.41
CA PHE A 80 -9.68 5.71 -20.27
C PHE A 80 -9.09 4.35 -19.93
N LEU A 81 -9.93 3.32 -19.83
CA LEU A 81 -9.48 1.94 -19.60
C LEU A 81 -8.47 1.50 -20.67
N LYS A 82 -8.77 1.74 -21.94
CA LYS A 82 -7.86 1.42 -23.04
C LYS A 82 -6.53 2.17 -22.95
N GLN A 83 -6.56 3.43 -22.52
CA GLN A 83 -5.33 4.21 -22.27
C GLN A 83 -4.49 3.56 -21.16
N LEU A 84 -5.10 3.18 -20.05
CA LEU A 84 -4.42 2.52 -18.92
C LEU A 84 -3.83 1.18 -19.33
N GLN A 85 -4.61 0.35 -20.03
CA GLN A 85 -4.16 -0.93 -20.57
C GLN A 85 -2.96 -0.77 -21.51
N THR A 86 -3.02 0.24 -22.40
CA THR A 86 -1.93 0.51 -23.35
C THR A 86 -0.66 0.95 -22.60
N ALA A 87 -0.77 1.87 -21.65
CA ALA A 87 0.37 2.32 -20.85
C ALA A 87 0.99 1.19 -20.01
N PHE A 88 0.14 0.32 -19.44
CA PHE A 88 0.62 -0.85 -18.68
C PHE A 88 1.39 -1.82 -19.59
N ARG A 89 0.85 -2.15 -20.78
CA ARG A 89 1.53 -3.04 -21.75
C ARG A 89 2.86 -2.42 -22.21
N GLN A 90 2.89 -1.14 -22.51
CA GLN A 90 4.14 -0.46 -22.89
C GLN A 90 5.19 -0.48 -21.78
N GLY A 91 4.77 -0.27 -20.52
CA GLY A 91 5.66 -0.38 -19.38
C GLY A 91 6.19 -1.81 -19.19
N LEU A 92 5.35 -2.81 -19.38
CA LEU A 92 5.74 -4.22 -19.34
C LEU A 92 6.72 -4.56 -20.47
N ASP A 93 6.42 -4.19 -21.72
CA ASP A 93 7.29 -4.41 -22.87
C ASP A 93 8.66 -3.76 -22.68
N ALA A 94 8.70 -2.55 -22.11
CA ALA A 94 9.95 -1.87 -21.79
C ALA A 94 10.76 -2.60 -20.71
N ALA A 95 10.09 -3.15 -19.70
CA ALA A 95 10.74 -3.95 -18.65
C ALA A 95 11.27 -5.29 -19.19
N LEU A 96 10.53 -5.92 -20.12
CA LEU A 96 10.91 -7.21 -20.73
C LEU A 96 11.97 -7.07 -21.82
N SER A 97 12.08 -5.91 -22.50
CA SER A 97 13.08 -5.67 -23.56
C SER A 97 14.52 -5.62 -23.06
N ALA A 98 14.74 -5.69 -21.77
CA ALA A 98 16.06 -5.74 -21.14
C ALA A 98 16.68 -7.16 -21.08
N ASP A 99 16.37 -8.07 -22.03
CA ASP A 99 16.89 -9.44 -22.11
C ASP A 99 16.59 -10.32 -20.87
N VAL A 100 15.49 -10.05 -20.17
CA VAL A 100 15.04 -10.90 -19.07
C VAL A 100 13.92 -11.82 -19.58
N GLU A 101 14.21 -13.10 -19.75
CA GLU A 101 13.16 -14.13 -19.90
C GLU A 101 12.42 -14.25 -18.54
N PHE A 102 11.37 -13.46 -18.36
CA PHE A 102 10.34 -13.81 -17.39
C PHE A 102 9.53 -14.96 -17.99
N GLY A 103 9.36 -16.04 -17.24
CA GLY A 103 8.40 -17.08 -17.60
C GLY A 103 7.05 -16.47 -17.93
N ASP A 104 6.32 -17.07 -18.84
CA ASP A 104 5.08 -16.60 -19.44
C ASP A 104 4.22 -15.79 -18.43
N GLY A 105 3.99 -14.55 -18.80
CA GLY A 105 3.44 -13.50 -17.93
C GLY A 105 1.96 -13.61 -17.61
N GLY A 106 1.42 -14.84 -17.43
CA GLY A 106 -0.01 -15.06 -17.19
C GLY A 106 -0.60 -14.23 -16.06
N ALA A 107 0.17 -13.99 -14.99
CA ALA A 107 -0.30 -13.17 -13.87
C ALA A 107 -0.43 -11.67 -14.22
N THR A 108 0.37 -11.16 -15.16
CA THR A 108 0.31 -9.77 -15.61
C THR A 108 -0.75 -9.54 -16.68
N GLU A 109 -1.05 -10.54 -17.49
CA GLU A 109 -2.12 -10.46 -18.48
C GLU A 109 -3.50 -10.33 -17.83
N SER A 110 -3.76 -11.02 -16.72
CA SER A 110 -5.04 -10.95 -16.02
C SER A 110 -5.38 -9.55 -15.52
N ILE A 111 -4.39 -8.77 -15.06
CA ILE A 111 -4.62 -7.39 -14.60
C ILE A 111 -5.01 -6.45 -15.75
N VAL A 112 -4.47 -6.70 -16.95
CA VAL A 112 -4.71 -5.80 -18.09
C VAL A 112 -6.17 -5.83 -18.54
N ASP A 113 -6.86 -6.93 -18.33
CA ASP A 113 -8.24 -7.10 -18.74
C ASP A 113 -9.25 -6.70 -17.64
N ASP A 114 -8.76 -6.30 -16.45
CA ASP A 114 -9.61 -5.86 -15.36
C ASP A 114 -10.33 -4.53 -15.68
N PRO A 115 -11.59 -4.39 -15.29
CA PRO A 115 -12.34 -3.18 -15.52
C PRO A 115 -11.91 -2.04 -14.60
N LEU A 116 -12.38 -0.83 -14.90
CA LEU A 116 -12.37 0.26 -13.93
C LEU A 116 -13.38 -0.01 -12.82
N LEU A 117 -12.97 0.22 -11.57
CA LEU A 117 -13.84 0.09 -10.42
C LEU A 117 -14.85 1.23 -10.38
N ASP A 118 -16.15 0.92 -10.47
CA ASP A 118 -17.26 1.90 -10.44
C ASP A 118 -17.03 3.09 -11.39
N GLU A 119 -16.32 2.85 -12.49
CA GLU A 119 -15.90 3.90 -13.44
C GLU A 119 -15.10 5.03 -12.78
N ARG A 120 -14.52 4.80 -11.61
CA ARG A 120 -13.67 5.75 -10.89
C ARG A 120 -12.36 6.01 -11.63
N THR A 121 -11.86 7.23 -11.49
CA THR A 121 -10.57 7.64 -12.04
C THR A 121 -9.43 7.55 -11.01
N SER A 122 -9.72 7.17 -9.76
CA SER A 122 -8.72 6.90 -8.71
C SER A 122 -9.26 6.00 -7.62
N LEU A 123 -8.38 5.23 -6.97
CA LEU A 123 -8.69 4.49 -5.74
C LEU A 123 -8.68 5.42 -4.51
N VAL A 124 -7.90 6.52 -4.56
CA VAL A 124 -7.94 7.54 -3.50
C VAL A 124 -9.30 8.22 -3.52
N VAL A 125 -10.03 8.09 -2.41
CA VAL A 125 -11.37 8.68 -2.20
C VAL A 125 -11.34 9.93 -1.31
N SER A 126 -10.33 10.04 -0.45
CA SER A 126 -10.08 11.22 0.37
C SER A 126 -8.59 11.59 0.33
N PRO A 127 -8.26 12.85 0.03
CA PRO A 127 -9.13 13.97 -0.35
C PRO A 127 -9.85 13.74 -1.68
N SER A 128 -10.94 14.48 -1.92
CA SER A 128 -11.78 14.39 -3.14
C SER A 128 -11.03 14.68 -4.45
N THR A 129 -9.85 15.29 -4.35
CA THR A 129 -8.94 15.47 -5.50
C THR A 129 -8.51 14.12 -6.10
N GLY A 130 -8.65 13.01 -5.36
CA GLY A 130 -8.18 11.70 -5.79
C GLY A 130 -6.65 11.60 -5.84
N ARG A 131 -5.93 12.48 -5.15
CA ARG A 131 -4.47 12.53 -5.12
C ARG A 131 -3.95 12.53 -3.70
N ILE A 132 -2.78 11.91 -3.50
CA ILE A 132 -2.13 11.85 -2.19
C ILE A 132 -1.57 13.24 -1.84
N PRO A 133 -1.91 13.79 -0.65
CA PRO A 133 -1.54 15.14 -0.26
C PRO A 133 -0.10 15.20 0.32
N PHE A 134 0.92 15.01 -0.52
CA PHE A 134 2.31 14.99 -0.10
C PHE A 134 2.82 16.31 0.45
N THR A 135 3.59 16.25 1.54
CA THR A 135 4.56 17.30 1.87
C THR A 135 5.77 17.23 0.90
N PRO A 136 6.63 18.26 0.85
CA PRO A 136 7.89 18.17 0.11
C PRO A 136 8.74 16.96 0.53
N ILE A 137 8.81 16.66 1.83
CA ILE A 137 9.56 15.52 2.38
C ILE A 137 8.94 14.19 1.92
N GLY A 138 7.61 14.06 1.97
CA GLY A 138 6.91 12.86 1.54
C GLY A 138 7.13 12.58 0.05
N ARG A 139 7.08 13.64 -0.77
CA ARG A 139 7.34 13.55 -2.21
C ARG A 139 8.77 13.11 -2.52
N GLU A 140 9.74 13.67 -1.81
CA GLU A 140 11.13 13.26 -1.93
C GLU A 140 11.32 11.79 -1.54
N ARG A 141 10.80 11.37 -0.39
CA ARG A 141 10.89 9.97 0.06
C ARG A 141 10.24 8.98 -0.91
N ARG A 142 9.10 9.36 -1.51
CA ARG A 142 8.44 8.52 -2.52
C ARG A 142 9.31 8.29 -3.75
N SER A 143 10.08 9.30 -4.17
CA SER A 143 10.94 9.19 -5.35
C SER A 143 12.28 8.45 -5.10
N LEU A 144 12.67 8.24 -3.83
CA LEU A 144 13.95 7.62 -3.48
C LEU A 144 14.15 6.21 -4.06
N PRO A 145 13.17 5.27 -3.99
CA PRO A 145 13.37 3.93 -4.54
C PRO A 145 13.68 3.97 -6.04
N SER A 146 12.90 4.70 -6.83
CA SER A 146 13.11 4.81 -8.28
C SER A 146 14.45 5.46 -8.63
N ARG A 147 14.88 6.48 -7.88
CA ARG A 147 16.20 7.11 -8.08
C ARG A 147 17.34 6.14 -7.76
N ARG A 148 17.26 5.41 -6.65
CA ARG A 148 18.30 4.44 -6.26
C ARG A 148 18.41 3.28 -7.26
N MET A 149 17.31 2.87 -7.88
CA MET A 149 17.36 1.86 -8.93
C MET A 149 18.18 2.31 -10.16
N GLN A 150 18.31 3.62 -10.40
CA GLN A 150 19.08 4.20 -11.52
C GLN A 150 20.54 4.45 -11.15
N GLU A 151 20.90 4.41 -9.88
CA GLU A 151 22.26 4.64 -9.40
C GLU A 151 23.04 3.32 -9.32
N VAL A 152 24.37 3.42 -9.37
CA VAL A 152 25.24 2.27 -9.09
C VAL A 152 25.17 1.97 -7.60
N PRO A 153 24.69 0.79 -7.17
CA PRO A 153 24.46 0.51 -5.76
C PRO A 153 25.78 0.28 -5.01
N ASP A 154 25.90 0.91 -3.85
CA ASP A 154 27.00 0.64 -2.90
C ASP A 154 26.82 -0.71 -2.21
N GLY A 155 25.55 -1.06 -1.91
CA GLY A 155 25.19 -2.29 -1.23
C GLY A 155 23.78 -2.77 -1.57
N PRO A 156 23.37 -3.91 -1.02
CA PRO A 156 22.01 -4.44 -1.24
C PRO A 156 20.91 -3.46 -0.79
N GLU A 157 21.18 -2.63 0.22
CA GLU A 157 20.22 -1.67 0.78
C GLU A 157 19.85 -0.53 -0.17
N ASP A 158 20.63 -0.33 -1.21
CA ASP A 158 20.33 0.65 -2.26
C ASP A 158 19.40 0.10 -3.34
N ARG A 159 19.06 -1.19 -3.24
CA ARG A 159 18.14 -1.85 -4.15
C ARG A 159 16.75 -1.97 -3.55
N ALA A 160 15.75 -2.08 -4.39
CA ALA A 160 14.37 -2.24 -3.99
C ALA A 160 14.16 -3.49 -3.12
N MET A 161 13.13 -3.52 -2.30
CA MET A 161 12.90 -4.59 -1.34
C MET A 161 12.53 -5.91 -2.03
N ASP A 162 11.78 -5.85 -3.11
CA ASP A 162 11.42 -6.99 -3.95
C ASP A 162 12.65 -7.64 -4.61
N GLU A 163 13.60 -6.82 -5.12
CA GLU A 163 14.88 -7.33 -5.63
C GLU A 163 15.72 -8.05 -4.55
N ARG A 164 15.49 -7.70 -3.29
CA ARG A 164 16.12 -8.30 -2.12
C ARG A 164 15.32 -9.45 -1.54
N CYS A 165 14.26 -9.89 -2.21
CA CYS A 165 13.30 -10.89 -1.73
C CYS A 165 12.72 -10.53 -0.35
N MET A 166 12.49 -9.26 -0.08
CA MET A 166 11.89 -8.77 1.14
C MET A 166 10.48 -8.26 0.84
N MET A 167 9.55 -8.61 1.71
CA MET A 167 8.22 -8.02 1.63
C MET A 167 8.34 -6.50 1.79
N GLY A 168 7.90 -5.77 0.77
CA GLY A 168 7.83 -4.31 0.81
C GLY A 168 6.87 -3.88 1.90
N GLY A 169 7.43 -3.45 3.04
CA GLY A 169 6.73 -3.02 4.24
C GLY A 169 5.23 -3.10 4.18
N SER A 170 4.67 -4.15 4.69
CA SER A 170 3.30 -4.26 5.14
C SER A 170 2.17 -3.75 4.23
N LEU A 171 1.04 -4.12 4.69
CA LEU A 171 -0.25 -3.49 4.48
C LEU A 171 -0.11 -1.98 4.19
N PRO A 172 -0.95 -1.46 3.39
CA PRO A 172 -2.25 -2.02 3.06
C PRO A 172 -2.17 -3.11 2.00
N LEU A 173 -3.24 -3.89 1.89
CA LEU A 173 -3.43 -4.76 0.74
C LEU A 173 -3.35 -3.91 -0.51
N ARG A 174 -2.46 -4.27 -1.41
CA ARG A 174 -2.24 -3.51 -2.64
C ARG A 174 -2.85 -4.25 -3.81
N ARG A 175 -3.23 -3.52 -4.83
CA ARG A 175 -3.50 -4.14 -6.11
C ARG A 175 -2.30 -4.99 -6.52
N SER A 176 -2.54 -6.26 -6.72
CA SER A 176 -1.51 -7.24 -7.06
C SER A 176 -2.13 -8.31 -7.95
N PRO A 177 -1.41 -8.83 -8.95
CA PRO A 177 -1.83 -10.05 -9.65
C PRO A 177 -1.76 -11.28 -8.75
N PHE A 178 -1.01 -11.17 -7.65
CA PHE A 178 -0.84 -12.26 -6.68
C PHE A 178 -1.91 -12.18 -5.61
N PRO A 179 -2.64 -13.27 -5.36
CA PRO A 179 -3.70 -13.29 -4.35
C PRO A 179 -3.14 -13.26 -2.92
N ALA A 180 -4.04 -13.03 -1.98
CA ALA A 180 -3.77 -13.19 -0.56
C ALA A 180 -4.76 -14.19 0.05
N VAL A 181 -4.25 -15.12 0.87
CA VAL A 181 -5.07 -16.08 1.61
C VAL A 181 -5.33 -15.55 3.01
N PHE A 182 -6.60 -15.54 3.41
CA PHE A 182 -7.02 -15.12 4.74
C PHE A 182 -7.41 -16.34 5.55
N PHE A 183 -6.83 -16.46 6.73
CA PHE A 183 -7.19 -17.44 7.74
C PHE A 183 -7.73 -16.71 8.97
N GLN A 184 -8.82 -17.20 9.53
CA GLN A 184 -9.49 -16.53 10.64
C GLN A 184 -9.73 -17.49 11.80
N THR A 185 -9.38 -17.03 12.99
CA THR A 185 -9.74 -17.67 14.27
C THR A 185 -10.55 -16.69 15.11
N PRO A 186 -11.12 -17.11 16.26
CA PRO A 186 -11.87 -16.17 17.12
C PRO A 186 -11.04 -14.93 17.55
N ASP A 187 -9.73 -15.06 17.65
CA ASP A 187 -8.82 -14.06 18.22
C ASP A 187 -7.70 -13.60 17.27
N HIS A 188 -7.66 -14.08 16.02
CA HIS A 188 -6.68 -13.66 15.03
C HIS A 188 -7.26 -13.63 13.61
N LEU A 189 -6.81 -12.67 12.80
CA LEU A 189 -6.82 -12.72 11.35
C LEU A 189 -5.38 -12.85 10.87
N VAL A 190 -5.13 -13.83 9.99
CA VAL A 190 -3.83 -14.02 9.34
C VAL A 190 -4.01 -13.77 7.86
N ILE A 191 -3.21 -12.87 7.30
CA ILE A 191 -3.18 -12.55 5.88
C ILE A 191 -1.85 -13.02 5.34
N HIS A 192 -1.89 -14.00 4.43
CA HIS A 192 -0.74 -14.52 3.75
C HIS A 192 -0.75 -14.06 2.29
N HIS A 193 0.21 -13.23 1.93
CA HIS A 193 0.41 -12.79 0.55
C HIS A 193 1.28 -13.79 -0.21
N GLU A 194 0.88 -14.18 -1.39
CA GLU A 194 1.71 -15.00 -2.27
C GLU A 194 3.01 -14.28 -2.60
N PHE A 195 2.93 -13.00 -2.98
CA PHE A 195 4.12 -12.20 -3.30
C PHE A 195 5.08 -12.13 -2.11
N VAL A 196 6.28 -12.63 -2.32
CA VAL A 196 7.39 -12.68 -1.32
C VAL A 196 7.00 -13.40 -0.02
N ASN A 197 6.01 -14.31 -0.05
CA ASN A 197 5.55 -15.11 1.10
C ASN A 197 5.26 -14.28 2.36
N GLY A 198 4.74 -13.07 2.17
CA GLY A 198 4.49 -12.14 3.27
C GLY A 198 3.33 -12.58 4.14
N THR A 199 3.57 -12.82 5.43
CA THR A 199 2.49 -13.19 6.36
C THR A 199 2.36 -12.15 7.45
N ILE A 200 1.12 -11.68 7.68
CA ILE A 200 0.78 -10.73 8.73
C ILE A 200 -0.21 -11.39 9.66
N ILE A 201 0.12 -11.39 10.95
CA ILE A 201 -0.74 -11.91 12.01
C ILE A 201 -1.32 -10.73 12.77
N ILE A 202 -2.64 -10.64 12.78
CA ILE A 202 -3.42 -9.54 13.37
C ILE A 202 -4.19 -10.12 14.56
N PRO A 203 -3.73 -9.91 15.80
CA PRO A 203 -4.53 -10.25 16.97
C PRO A 203 -5.79 -9.41 17.04
N ILE A 204 -6.92 -10.06 17.35
CA ILE A 204 -8.24 -9.44 17.56
C ILE A 204 -8.56 -9.55 19.05
N ASP A 205 -7.99 -8.65 19.83
CA ASP A 205 -8.13 -8.65 21.30
C ASP A 205 -7.94 -7.23 21.88
N ASP A 206 -8.27 -7.07 23.15
CA ASP A 206 -8.19 -5.80 23.87
C ASP A 206 -6.78 -5.47 24.42
N ARG A 207 -5.75 -6.25 24.05
CA ARG A 207 -4.39 -5.95 24.49
C ARG A 207 -3.91 -4.63 23.90
N PRO A 208 -3.19 -3.84 24.68
CA PRO A 208 -2.64 -2.59 24.16
C PRO A 208 -1.62 -2.87 23.05
N GLN A 209 -1.44 -1.87 22.19
CA GLN A 209 -0.38 -1.90 21.19
C GLN A 209 1.00 -2.08 21.86
N ILE A 210 1.92 -2.72 21.19
CA ILE A 210 3.30 -2.86 21.68
C ILE A 210 3.95 -1.47 21.85
N PRO A 211 4.92 -1.29 22.75
CA PRO A 211 5.61 -0.01 22.93
C PRO A 211 6.18 0.52 21.61
N SER A 212 6.07 1.83 21.38
CA SER A 212 6.56 2.49 20.15
C SER A 212 8.08 2.37 19.92
N THR A 213 8.82 1.99 20.96
CA THR A 213 10.27 1.68 20.88
C THR A 213 10.56 0.36 20.18
N ILE A 214 9.55 -0.52 20.03
CA ILE A 214 9.66 -1.80 19.32
C ILE A 214 9.10 -1.58 17.91
N GLN A 215 9.99 -1.35 16.97
CA GLN A 215 9.64 -1.21 15.57
C GLN A 215 9.72 -2.57 14.87
N GLN A 216 8.78 -2.80 13.95
CA GLN A 216 8.70 -4.03 13.17
C GLN A 216 8.62 -3.68 11.68
N TRP A 217 9.13 -4.57 10.84
CA TRP A 217 9.15 -4.36 9.39
C TRP A 217 7.76 -4.14 8.81
N THR A 218 6.81 -4.97 9.23
CA THR A 218 5.41 -4.88 8.81
C THR A 218 4.54 -4.06 9.78
N GLY A 219 5.16 -3.35 10.73
CA GLY A 219 4.45 -2.71 11.81
C GLY A 219 3.84 -3.71 12.80
N ALA A 220 3.20 -3.18 13.82
CA ALA A 220 2.41 -3.93 14.78
C ALA A 220 0.93 -3.64 14.57
N SER A 221 0.14 -4.67 14.35
CA SER A 221 -1.29 -4.57 14.06
C SER A 221 -2.14 -5.06 15.21
N ARG A 222 -3.32 -4.45 15.38
CA ARG A 222 -4.38 -4.88 16.29
C ARG A 222 -5.72 -4.76 15.57
N GLY A 223 -6.54 -5.79 15.66
CA GLY A 223 -7.91 -5.83 15.17
C GLY A 223 -8.92 -5.62 16.28
N SER A 224 -10.00 -4.93 15.99
CA SER A 224 -11.18 -4.79 16.83
C SER A 224 -12.44 -4.78 15.97
N TRP A 225 -13.54 -5.30 16.49
CA TRP A 225 -14.81 -5.31 15.76
C TRP A 225 -15.59 -4.01 16.00
N ASP A 226 -16.04 -3.41 14.91
CA ASP A 226 -16.99 -2.30 14.87
C ASP A 226 -18.23 -2.77 14.10
N GLY A 227 -19.19 -3.33 14.83
CA GLY A 227 -20.29 -4.06 14.19
C GLY A 227 -19.80 -5.27 13.39
N ASP A 228 -20.13 -5.30 12.10
CA ASP A 228 -19.68 -6.33 11.15
C ASP A 228 -18.40 -5.96 10.38
N THR A 229 -17.75 -4.88 10.76
CA THR A 229 -16.48 -4.44 10.18
C THR A 229 -15.32 -4.75 11.13
N LEU A 230 -14.26 -5.38 10.63
CA LEU A 230 -13.00 -5.51 11.36
C LEU A 230 -12.15 -4.27 11.10
N VAL A 231 -11.87 -3.51 12.16
CA VAL A 231 -10.97 -2.35 12.14
C VAL A 231 -9.59 -2.82 12.57
N ILE A 232 -8.58 -2.55 11.75
CA ILE A 232 -7.20 -2.95 12.00
C ILE A 232 -6.36 -1.67 12.11
N GLU A 233 -5.78 -1.44 13.27
CA GLU A 233 -4.82 -0.36 13.49
C GLU A 233 -3.40 -0.91 13.44
N SER A 234 -2.54 -0.32 12.59
CA SER A 234 -1.14 -0.69 12.43
C SER A 234 -0.24 0.51 12.63
N SER A 235 0.80 0.33 13.43
CA SER A 235 1.79 1.36 13.76
C SER A 235 3.16 0.72 14.05
N ASN A 236 4.12 1.48 14.55
CA ASN A 236 5.46 1.00 14.92
C ASN A 236 6.23 0.38 13.73
N PHE A 237 6.09 0.97 12.56
CA PHE A 237 6.81 0.54 11.37
C PHE A 237 8.30 0.87 11.46
N ASP A 238 9.14 -0.02 10.92
CA ASP A 238 10.55 0.31 10.67
C ASP A 238 10.61 1.46 9.65
N PRO A 239 11.41 2.51 9.88
CA PRO A 239 11.48 3.66 8.98
C PRO A 239 12.02 3.31 7.57
N ARG A 240 12.61 2.14 7.38
CA ARG A 240 13.04 1.62 6.08
C ARG A 240 11.92 0.95 5.31
N ALA A 241 10.85 0.52 6.00
CA ALA A 241 9.65 -0.09 5.42
C ALA A 241 8.64 1.01 5.07
N THR A 242 8.90 1.76 4.01
CA THR A 242 8.07 2.91 3.61
C THR A 242 6.88 2.49 2.75
N PHE A 243 5.77 3.19 2.92
CA PHE A 243 4.60 3.09 2.05
C PHE A 243 4.27 4.48 1.51
N GLN A 244 4.33 4.66 0.19
CA GLN A 244 4.04 5.94 -0.49
C GLN A 244 4.80 7.13 0.12
N GLY A 245 6.10 6.96 0.41
CA GLY A 245 6.92 8.04 0.99
C GLY A 245 6.70 8.30 2.48
N SER A 246 5.90 7.49 3.17
CA SER A 246 5.78 7.53 4.63
C SER A 246 7.07 7.12 5.33
N GLY A 247 7.12 7.29 6.66
CA GLY A 247 8.28 6.94 7.48
C GLY A 247 7.88 6.32 8.82
N ALA A 248 8.71 6.53 9.84
CA ALA A 248 8.48 5.98 11.18
C ALA A 248 7.18 6.49 11.85
N ALA A 249 6.63 7.61 11.38
CA ALA A 249 5.36 8.17 11.87
C ALA A 249 4.12 7.52 11.21
N LEU A 250 4.32 6.56 10.31
CA LEU A 250 3.22 5.87 9.62
C LEU A 250 2.28 5.19 10.61
N ARG A 251 1.00 5.51 10.50
CA ARG A 251 -0.11 4.79 11.12
C ARG A 251 -1.15 4.48 10.05
N LEU A 252 -1.60 3.24 10.03
CA LEU A 252 -2.67 2.80 9.14
C LEU A 252 -3.90 2.45 9.98
N VAL A 253 -5.06 2.86 9.51
CA VAL A 253 -6.36 2.34 9.97
C VAL A 253 -7.02 1.68 8.79
N GLN A 254 -7.27 0.40 8.90
CA GLN A 254 -7.83 -0.42 7.83
C GLN A 254 -9.19 -0.96 8.26
N ARG A 255 -10.09 -1.13 7.33
CA ARG A 255 -11.44 -1.62 7.57
C ARG A 255 -11.75 -2.72 6.57
N LEU A 256 -12.18 -3.87 7.07
CA LEU A 256 -12.61 -5.02 6.29
C LEU A 256 -14.09 -5.29 6.60
N THR A 257 -14.93 -5.29 5.59
CA THR A 257 -16.36 -5.58 5.70
C THR A 257 -16.73 -6.67 4.69
N ARG A 258 -17.30 -7.79 5.17
CA ARG A 258 -17.81 -8.83 4.28
C ARG A 258 -19.12 -8.37 3.67
N ILE A 259 -19.16 -8.14 2.36
CA ILE A 259 -20.36 -7.65 1.68
C ILE A 259 -21.28 -8.82 1.33
N ASP A 260 -20.72 -9.82 0.69
CA ASP A 260 -21.44 -11.02 0.26
C ASP A 260 -20.52 -12.24 0.20
N HIS A 261 -20.91 -13.29 -0.52
CA HIS A 261 -20.09 -14.50 -0.66
C HIS A 261 -18.78 -14.24 -1.37
N ASP A 262 -18.72 -13.33 -2.34
CA ASP A 262 -17.58 -13.16 -3.24
C ASP A 262 -16.83 -11.85 -3.03
N THR A 263 -17.31 -10.98 -2.12
CA THR A 263 -16.80 -9.61 -1.98
C THR A 263 -16.44 -9.27 -0.54
N LEU A 264 -15.19 -8.82 -0.32
CA LEU A 264 -14.79 -8.05 0.85
C LEU A 264 -14.60 -6.59 0.44
N HIS A 265 -15.29 -5.68 1.09
CA HIS A 265 -14.95 -4.26 1.00
C HIS A 265 -13.75 -3.97 1.90
N TYR A 266 -12.71 -3.43 1.30
CA TYR A 266 -11.49 -3.04 1.99
C TYR A 266 -11.27 -1.54 1.84
N ALA A 267 -11.09 -0.87 2.96
CA ALA A 267 -10.73 0.54 2.99
C ALA A 267 -9.56 0.77 3.94
N PHE A 268 -8.74 1.78 3.67
CA PHE A 268 -7.70 2.18 4.59
C PHE A 268 -7.45 3.68 4.59
N THR A 269 -7.00 4.18 5.73
CA THR A 269 -6.56 5.57 5.91
C THR A 269 -5.11 5.60 6.36
N VAL A 270 -4.34 6.47 5.74
CA VAL A 270 -2.91 6.67 6.02
C VAL A 270 -2.73 7.97 6.81
N TYR A 271 -2.01 7.87 7.90
CA TYR A 271 -1.62 9.00 8.75
C TYR A 271 -0.10 9.06 8.84
N ASP A 272 0.50 10.16 8.46
CA ASP A 272 1.91 10.51 8.68
C ASP A 272 2.06 12.01 8.41
N GLU A 273 2.04 12.83 9.47
CA GLU A 273 2.08 14.31 9.38
C GLU A 273 3.42 14.84 8.84
N VAL A 274 4.46 14.02 8.81
CA VAL A 274 5.75 14.38 8.21
C VAL A 274 5.69 14.27 6.70
N SER A 275 5.04 13.21 6.20
CA SER A 275 5.01 12.86 4.79
C SER A 275 3.77 13.41 4.05
N PHE A 276 2.66 13.66 4.76
CA PHE A 276 1.41 14.11 4.16
C PHE A 276 0.86 15.34 4.89
N THR A 277 0.27 16.26 4.12
CA THR A 277 -0.33 17.48 4.67
C THR A 277 -1.70 17.23 5.31
N ALA A 278 -2.31 16.08 5.03
CA ALA A 278 -3.57 15.60 5.62
C ALA A 278 -3.61 14.06 5.54
N PRO A 279 -4.41 13.37 6.37
CA PRO A 279 -4.73 11.97 6.16
C PRO A 279 -5.35 11.75 4.79
N TRP A 280 -5.11 10.58 4.19
CA TRP A 280 -5.70 10.21 2.92
C TRP A 280 -6.19 8.77 2.94
N SER A 281 -7.17 8.48 2.11
CA SER A 281 -7.90 7.22 2.19
C SER A 281 -8.15 6.62 0.83
N VAL A 282 -8.18 5.30 0.82
CA VAL A 282 -8.43 4.44 -0.34
C VAL A 282 -9.50 3.43 0.02
N GLU A 283 -10.30 3.05 -0.96
CA GLU A 283 -11.25 1.93 -0.82
C GLU A 283 -11.38 1.16 -2.13
N PHE A 284 -11.58 -0.13 -2.01
CA PHE A 284 -11.85 -1.03 -3.14
C PHE A 284 -12.38 -2.40 -2.66
N PRO A 285 -13.12 -3.15 -3.49
CA PRO A 285 -13.45 -4.52 -3.19
C PRO A 285 -12.24 -5.44 -3.38
N LEU A 286 -12.15 -6.49 -2.57
CA LEU A 286 -11.38 -7.69 -2.83
C LEU A 286 -12.36 -8.75 -3.34
N THR A 287 -11.98 -9.44 -4.40
CA THR A 287 -12.81 -10.48 -5.01
C THR A 287 -12.33 -11.85 -4.58
N ASN A 288 -13.26 -12.73 -4.20
CA ASN A 288 -12.93 -14.12 -3.91
C ASN A 288 -12.49 -14.83 -5.20
N THR A 289 -11.48 -15.69 -5.08
CA THR A 289 -10.99 -16.50 -6.20
C THR A 289 -10.72 -17.93 -5.76
N GLU A 290 -10.94 -18.87 -6.67
CA GLU A 290 -10.57 -20.28 -6.49
C GLU A 290 -9.15 -20.58 -7.04
N GLU A 291 -8.45 -19.58 -7.55
CA GLU A 291 -7.09 -19.76 -8.05
C GLU A 291 -6.17 -20.20 -6.91
N PRO A 292 -5.36 -21.24 -7.14
CA PRO A 292 -4.42 -21.70 -6.13
C PRO A 292 -3.31 -20.65 -5.91
N THR A 293 -2.90 -20.49 -4.67
CA THR A 293 -1.70 -19.74 -4.35
C THR A 293 -0.46 -20.63 -4.47
N TYR A 294 0.62 -20.06 -4.95
CA TYR A 294 1.88 -20.75 -5.13
C TYR A 294 2.95 -20.20 -4.19
N GLU A 295 3.99 -20.98 -3.97
CA GLU A 295 5.18 -20.48 -3.27
C GLU A 295 5.91 -19.48 -4.17
N PHE A 296 6.12 -18.27 -3.67
CA PHE A 296 6.97 -17.29 -4.33
C PHE A 296 8.44 -17.58 -3.98
N ALA A 297 9.07 -18.47 -4.75
CA ALA A 297 10.43 -18.99 -4.52
C ALA A 297 11.51 -17.96 -4.91
N CYS A 298 11.50 -16.79 -4.28
CA CYS A 298 12.36 -15.65 -4.64
C CYS A 298 13.85 -15.92 -4.40
N HIS A 299 14.19 -16.77 -3.43
CA HIS A 299 15.59 -17.03 -3.04
C HIS A 299 16.22 -18.18 -3.84
N GLU A 300 15.42 -19.16 -4.28
CA GLU A 300 15.89 -20.36 -4.92
C GLU A 300 16.49 -20.06 -6.31
N GLY A 301 17.80 -20.25 -6.42
CA GLY A 301 18.53 -19.96 -7.68
C GLY A 301 18.68 -18.47 -8.02
N ASN A 302 18.19 -17.56 -7.19
CA ASN A 302 18.31 -16.12 -7.41
C ASN A 302 19.77 -15.66 -7.21
N ARG A 303 20.42 -15.33 -8.31
CA ARG A 303 21.77 -14.76 -8.35
C ARG A 303 21.77 -13.27 -8.71
N SER A 304 20.61 -12.67 -8.85
CA SER A 304 20.48 -11.29 -9.33
C SER A 304 21.24 -10.31 -8.43
N MET A 305 21.06 -10.38 -7.11
CA MET A 305 21.74 -9.47 -6.19
C MET A 305 23.28 -9.59 -6.24
N PRO A 306 23.90 -10.79 -6.13
CA PRO A 306 25.36 -10.92 -6.28
C PRO A 306 25.87 -10.45 -7.64
N LEU A 307 25.17 -10.73 -8.73
CA LEU A 307 25.56 -10.32 -10.08
C LEU A 307 25.45 -8.80 -10.25
N LEU A 308 24.41 -8.20 -9.75
CA LEU A 308 24.17 -6.77 -9.81
C LEU A 308 25.25 -5.99 -9.04
N LEU A 309 25.56 -6.43 -7.81
CA LEU A 309 26.62 -5.82 -7.00
C LEU A 309 28.01 -6.05 -7.59
N SER A 310 28.29 -7.23 -8.17
CA SER A 310 29.56 -7.47 -8.85
C SER A 310 29.71 -6.62 -10.12
N GLY A 311 28.62 -6.41 -10.86
CA GLY A 311 28.59 -5.50 -12.00
C GLY A 311 28.84 -4.05 -11.58
N ALA A 312 28.27 -3.62 -10.45
CA ALA A 312 28.51 -2.31 -9.85
C ALA A 312 30.01 -2.12 -9.55
N ARG A 313 30.64 -3.07 -8.86
CA ARG A 313 32.10 -3.03 -8.56
C ARG A 313 32.96 -2.99 -9.84
N ALA A 314 32.60 -3.80 -10.85
CA ALA A 314 33.31 -3.78 -12.12
C ALA A 314 33.15 -2.44 -12.88
N THR A 315 32.05 -1.72 -12.66
CA THR A 315 31.81 -0.39 -13.22
C THR A 315 32.68 0.66 -12.54
N GLU A 316 32.80 0.59 -11.21
CA GLU A 316 33.67 1.47 -10.42
C GLU A 316 35.15 1.33 -10.77
N GLU A 317 35.62 0.08 -10.97
CA GLU A 317 36.98 -0.20 -11.41
C GLU A 317 37.28 0.37 -12.80
N LYS A 318 36.25 0.44 -13.66
CA LYS A 318 36.40 1.01 -15.02
C LYS A 318 35.90 2.45 -15.03
N ALA A 319 36.54 3.34 -14.31
CA ALA A 319 36.18 4.76 -14.16
C ALA A 319 35.94 5.51 -15.49
N GLU A 320 36.38 4.98 -16.64
CA GLU A 320 36.11 5.51 -17.98
C GLU A 320 34.64 5.24 -18.42
N PHE A 321 33.91 4.30 -17.78
CA PHE A 321 32.54 3.96 -18.17
C PHE A 321 31.50 4.84 -17.48
N VAL A 322 31.81 5.44 -16.35
CA VAL A 322 30.92 6.37 -15.62
C VAL A 322 30.59 7.63 -16.44
N GLY A 323 31.46 7.99 -17.38
CA GLY A 323 31.24 9.11 -18.32
C GLY A 323 30.28 8.80 -19.46
N ALA A 324 29.87 7.52 -19.66
CA ALA A 324 29.01 7.13 -20.77
C ALA A 324 27.52 7.10 -20.38
N PHE A 325 27.20 7.07 -19.08
CA PHE A 325 25.86 7.38 -18.60
C PHE A 325 25.74 8.92 -18.51
N ASN A 326 25.61 9.54 -19.67
CA ASN A 326 25.45 10.95 -19.77
C ASN A 326 24.04 11.32 -19.30
N LEU A 327 23.93 11.88 -18.09
CA LEU A 327 22.71 12.47 -17.57
C LEU A 327 22.07 13.46 -18.57
N GLU A 328 22.86 14.08 -19.46
CA GLU A 328 22.36 14.93 -20.56
C GLU A 328 21.47 14.19 -21.57
N SER A 329 21.52 12.86 -21.65
CA SER A 329 20.62 12.11 -22.53
C SER A 329 19.24 11.92 -21.90
N PHE A 330 19.12 11.96 -20.58
CA PHE A 330 17.85 11.92 -19.85
C PHE A 330 17.20 13.30 -19.75
N GLU A 331 17.99 14.36 -19.54
CA GLU A 331 17.47 15.74 -19.57
C GLU A 331 16.93 16.13 -20.95
N ARG A 332 17.43 15.51 -22.03
CA ARG A 332 16.92 15.74 -23.39
C ARG A 332 15.60 15.05 -23.70
N MET A 333 15.13 14.13 -22.88
CA MET A 333 13.78 13.54 -23.00
C MET A 333 12.70 14.41 -22.37
N ASP A 334 13.09 15.36 -21.51
CA ASP A 334 12.15 16.28 -20.83
C ASP A 334 11.91 17.60 -21.62
N ASP A 335 12.80 17.91 -22.59
CA ASP A 335 12.75 19.18 -23.34
C ASP A 335 12.04 19.11 -24.70
N GLY A 336 11.39 18.02 -25.04
CA GLY A 336 10.83 17.83 -26.37
C GLY A 336 9.36 17.51 -26.40
N ASP A 337 8.51 18.51 -26.54
CA ASP A 337 7.16 18.39 -27.03
C ASP A 337 6.14 17.81 -26.04
N GLY A 338 5.33 18.70 -25.48
CA GLY A 338 4.24 18.45 -24.51
C GLY A 338 3.11 17.54 -24.97
N SER A 339 3.44 16.33 -25.39
CA SER A 339 2.46 15.33 -25.81
C SER A 339 2.82 13.92 -25.30
N ALA A 340 2.71 13.69 -24.01
CA ALA A 340 2.22 12.44 -23.39
C ALA A 340 2.28 12.62 -21.87
N PRO A 341 1.19 12.47 -21.13
CA PRO A 341 1.29 12.36 -19.69
C PRO A 341 2.07 11.09 -19.38
N THR A 342 3.21 11.21 -18.71
CA THR A 342 3.92 10.08 -18.12
C THR A 342 3.04 9.44 -17.05
N VAL A 343 2.21 8.50 -17.46
CA VAL A 343 1.38 7.63 -16.59
C VAL A 343 2.26 6.72 -15.73
N THR A 344 3.59 6.80 -15.86
CA THR A 344 4.55 5.84 -15.31
C THR A 344 4.78 5.95 -13.81
N ASP A 345 4.56 7.09 -13.16
CA ASP A 345 4.87 7.22 -11.72
C ASP A 345 3.84 6.61 -10.77
N GLY A 346 2.65 6.28 -11.25
CA GLY A 346 1.60 5.65 -10.44
C GLY A 346 1.43 4.15 -10.66
N MET A 347 1.95 3.60 -11.76
CA MET A 347 1.69 2.21 -12.17
C MET A 347 2.75 1.20 -11.71
N LEU A 348 3.99 1.63 -11.48
CA LEU A 348 5.10 0.72 -11.13
C LEU A 348 5.54 0.80 -9.66
N SER A 349 4.87 1.57 -8.80
CA SER A 349 5.14 1.49 -7.37
C SER A 349 4.41 0.29 -6.76
N TYR A 350 5.04 -0.86 -6.89
CA TYR A 350 4.73 -2.08 -6.15
C TYR A 350 5.09 -1.92 -4.68
#